data_57b37ce022261b804dcaf4f5bf5d5dd1
#
_entry.id   57b37ce022261b804dcaf4f5bf5d5dd1
#
_cell.length_a   1.000
_cell.length_b   1.000
_cell.length_c   1.000
_cell.angle_alpha   90.00
_cell.angle_beta   90.00
_cell.angle_gamma   90.00
#
_symmetry.space_group_name_H-M   'P 1'
#
loop_
_entity.id
_entity.type
_entity.pdbx_description
1 polymer ?
#
loop_
_entity_poly.entity_id
_entity_poly.type
_entity_poly.pdbx_seq_one_letter_code
_entity_poly.pdbx_strand_id
1 'polypeptide(L)'
;IFPQGTLIFPNFVAANHDVNKFSEPLDFDIRREAGSPHLTFGSGIHYCLGAFLARAELQEAFGVITERLPNLRLDGQISWKPLENGIWGPASLPIAFDRGC
;
A
#
# COMPACT_ATOMS: atom_id res chain seq x y z
N ILE A 1 -27.44 15.07 -2.44
CA ILE A 1 -27.39 16.04 -1.31
C ILE A 1 -27.39 15.22 -0.04
N PHE A 2 -26.40 15.43 0.83
CA PHE A 2 -26.32 14.80 2.14
C PHE A 2 -26.92 15.76 3.18
N PRO A 3 -27.76 15.29 4.11
CA PRO A 3 -28.25 16.12 5.21
C PRO A 3 -27.08 16.63 6.09
N GLN A 4 -27.33 17.75 6.75
CA GLN A 4 -26.36 18.27 7.72
C GLN A 4 -26.11 17.25 8.85
N GLY A 5 -24.84 17.02 9.20
CA GLY A 5 -24.46 16.05 10.22
C GLY A 5 -24.24 14.62 9.69
N THR A 6 -24.44 14.38 8.39
CA THR A 6 -24.10 13.09 7.78
C THR A 6 -22.59 12.82 7.90
N LEU A 7 -22.25 11.68 8.48
CA LEU A 7 -20.88 11.21 8.52
C LEU A 7 -20.51 10.53 7.19
N ILE A 8 -19.44 10.99 6.56
CA ILE A 8 -18.98 10.48 5.26
C ILE A 8 -17.60 9.85 5.44
N PHE A 9 -17.46 8.59 5.00
CA PHE A 9 -16.19 7.87 4.98
C PHE A 9 -15.76 7.64 3.53
N PRO A 10 -14.74 8.35 3.02
CA PRO A 10 -14.17 8.05 1.71
C PRO A 10 -13.43 6.71 1.76
N ASN A 11 -13.77 5.80 0.85
CA ASN A 11 -13.11 4.51 0.73
C ASN A 11 -12.03 4.56 -0.36
N PHE A 12 -10.79 4.89 0.04
CA PHE A 12 -9.66 4.98 -0.89
C PHE A 12 -9.24 3.61 -1.45
N VAL A 13 -9.48 2.52 -0.73
CA VAL A 13 -9.23 1.17 -1.25
C VAL A 13 -10.13 0.89 -2.43
N ALA A 14 -11.44 1.11 -2.29
CA ALA A 14 -12.38 0.93 -3.39
C ALA A 14 -12.06 1.87 -4.57
N ALA A 15 -11.70 3.12 -4.29
CA ALA A 15 -11.34 4.07 -5.34
C ALA A 15 -10.06 3.66 -6.11
N ASN A 16 -9.08 3.06 -5.45
CA ASN A 16 -7.87 2.54 -6.09
C ASN A 16 -8.11 1.22 -6.85
N HIS A 17 -9.27 0.59 -6.68
CA HIS A 17 -9.70 -0.61 -7.41
C HIS A 17 -10.80 -0.33 -8.44
N ASP A 18 -11.05 0.93 -8.78
CA ASP A 18 -12.04 1.30 -9.79
C ASP A 18 -11.56 0.89 -11.18
N VAL A 19 -12.24 -0.09 -11.78
CA VAL A 19 -11.94 -0.63 -13.13
C VAL A 19 -12.08 0.42 -14.25
N ASN A 20 -12.83 1.51 -14.00
CA ASN A 20 -12.94 2.62 -14.95
C ASN A 20 -11.71 3.54 -14.92
N LYS A 21 -10.85 3.40 -13.93
CA LYS A 21 -9.64 4.21 -13.74
C LYS A 21 -8.35 3.41 -13.85
N PHE A 22 -8.39 2.15 -13.46
CA PHE A 22 -7.22 1.28 -13.45
C PHE A 22 -7.53 -0.02 -14.18
N SER A 23 -6.74 -0.36 -15.16
CA SER A 23 -6.80 -1.67 -15.81
C SER A 23 -6.29 -2.73 -14.83
N GLU A 24 -7.02 -3.85 -14.73
CA GLU A 24 -6.68 -4.98 -13.85
C GLU A 24 -6.27 -4.53 -12.42
N PRO A 25 -7.14 -3.79 -11.71
CA PRO A 25 -6.75 -3.11 -10.46
C PRO A 25 -6.43 -4.06 -9.30
N LEU A 26 -6.80 -5.34 -9.42
CA LEU A 26 -6.48 -6.38 -8.43
C LEU A 26 -5.14 -7.06 -8.69
N ASP A 27 -4.56 -6.87 -9.88
CA ASP A 27 -3.28 -7.47 -10.22
C ASP A 27 -2.13 -6.64 -9.69
N PHE A 28 -1.19 -7.31 -9.02
CA PHE A 28 0.06 -6.70 -8.61
C PHE A 28 1.07 -6.78 -9.75
N ASP A 29 1.14 -5.75 -10.59
CA ASP A 29 2.08 -5.66 -11.70
C ASP A 29 3.03 -4.47 -11.51
N ILE A 30 4.29 -4.78 -11.23
CA ILE A 30 5.36 -3.77 -11.08
C ILE A 30 5.74 -3.07 -12.39
N ARG A 31 5.29 -3.60 -13.53
CA ARG A 31 5.55 -3.02 -14.88
C ARG A 31 4.38 -2.15 -15.34
N ARG A 32 3.33 -2.04 -14.52
CA ARG A 32 2.17 -1.22 -14.85
C ARG A 32 2.61 0.21 -15.15
N GLU A 33 2.26 0.69 -16.31
CA GLU A 33 2.49 2.10 -16.66
C GLU A 33 1.71 3.00 -15.70
N ALA A 34 2.33 4.13 -15.35
CA ALA A 34 1.70 5.13 -14.52
C ALA A 34 0.47 5.71 -15.24
N GLY A 35 -0.70 5.20 -14.88
CA GLY A 35 -1.98 5.69 -15.35
C GLY A 35 -2.53 6.81 -14.45
N SER A 36 -3.80 6.71 -14.09
CA SER A 36 -4.41 7.64 -13.13
C SER A 36 -3.68 7.64 -11.78
N PRO A 37 -3.51 8.79 -11.13
CA PRO A 37 -2.89 8.83 -9.81
C PRO A 37 -3.74 8.08 -8.79
N HIS A 38 -3.10 7.22 -7.99
CA HIS A 38 -3.77 6.52 -6.90
C HIS A 38 -4.09 7.47 -5.74
N LEU A 39 -5.12 7.13 -4.95
CA LEU A 39 -5.57 7.92 -3.81
C LEU A 39 -5.04 7.43 -2.45
N THR A 40 -4.00 6.61 -2.43
CA THR A 40 -3.39 6.07 -1.19
C THR A 40 -2.95 7.19 -0.24
N PHE A 41 -2.47 8.29 -0.77
CA PHE A 41 -2.06 9.48 -0.02
C PHE A 41 -3.12 10.59 0.00
N GLY A 42 -4.36 10.28 -0.38
CA GLY A 42 -5.41 11.28 -0.52
C GLY A 42 -5.23 12.16 -1.75
N SER A 43 -5.91 13.30 -1.76
CA SER A 43 -5.87 14.28 -2.86
C SER A 43 -6.25 15.68 -2.36
N GLY A 44 -5.96 16.69 -3.16
CA GLY A 44 -6.31 18.09 -2.88
C GLY A 44 -5.52 18.69 -1.73
N ILE A 45 -6.13 19.63 -1.01
CA ILE A 45 -5.47 20.41 0.06
C ILE A 45 -5.06 19.58 1.28
N HIS A 46 -5.62 18.38 1.42
CA HIS A 46 -5.29 17.41 2.47
C HIS A 46 -4.40 16.26 1.97
N TYR A 47 -3.73 16.42 0.82
CA TYR A 47 -2.75 15.44 0.37
C TYR A 47 -1.74 15.14 1.49
N CYS A 48 -1.41 13.87 1.69
CA CYS A 48 -0.57 13.42 2.78
C CYS A 48 0.76 14.17 2.83
N LEU A 49 1.02 14.85 3.93
CA LEU A 49 2.27 15.61 4.15
C LEU A 49 3.50 14.69 4.10
N GLY A 50 3.35 13.45 4.60
CA GLY A 50 4.43 12.45 4.65
C GLY A 50 4.64 11.66 3.36
N ALA A 51 3.90 11.93 2.27
CA ALA A 51 3.96 11.12 1.05
C ALA A 51 5.37 11.04 0.43
N PHE A 52 6.12 12.13 0.44
CA PHE A 52 7.48 12.16 -0.09
C PHE A 52 8.45 11.35 0.78
N LEU A 53 8.32 11.47 2.11
CA LEU A 53 9.11 10.69 3.05
C LEU A 53 8.81 9.19 2.91
N ALA A 54 7.53 8.81 2.90
CA ALA A 54 7.12 7.41 2.73
C ALA A 54 7.67 6.80 1.43
N ARG A 55 7.68 7.55 0.33
CA ARG A 55 8.26 7.10 -0.94
C ARG A 55 9.78 6.91 -0.85
N ALA A 56 10.48 7.85 -0.24
CA ALA A 56 11.92 7.75 -0.03
C ALA A 56 12.28 6.55 0.86
N GLU A 57 11.58 6.37 1.97
CA GLU A 57 11.77 5.21 2.86
C GLU A 57 11.53 3.88 2.14
N LEU A 58 10.48 3.78 1.32
CA LEU A 58 10.20 2.57 0.53
C LEU A 58 11.29 2.30 -0.50
N GLN A 59 11.79 3.31 -1.20
CA GLN A 59 12.86 3.16 -2.18
C GLN A 59 14.14 2.63 -1.53
N GLU A 60 14.57 3.23 -0.42
CA GLU A 60 15.74 2.78 0.34
C GLU A 60 15.52 1.37 0.92
N ALA A 61 14.36 1.11 1.52
CA ALA A 61 14.05 -0.19 2.09
C ALA A 61 14.06 -1.31 1.04
N PHE A 62 13.43 -1.11 -0.11
CA PHE A 62 13.45 -2.11 -1.17
C PHE A 62 14.84 -2.31 -1.76
N GLY A 63 15.63 -1.26 -1.93
CA GLY A 63 17.03 -1.37 -2.33
C GLY A 63 17.83 -2.27 -1.39
N VAL A 64 17.76 -2.01 -0.09
CA VAL A 64 18.46 -2.79 0.93
C VAL A 64 17.93 -4.23 1.02
N ILE A 65 16.60 -4.42 0.99
CA ILE A 65 15.98 -5.74 1.08
C ILE A 65 16.40 -6.63 -0.09
N THR A 66 16.33 -6.10 -1.31
CA THR A 66 16.69 -6.87 -2.52
C THR A 66 18.17 -7.22 -2.58
N GLU A 67 19.04 -6.38 -2.02
CA GLU A 67 20.48 -6.63 -1.96
C GLU A 67 20.87 -7.62 -0.85
N ARG A 68 20.25 -7.48 0.35
CA ARG A 68 20.71 -8.18 1.55
C ARG A 68 19.93 -9.44 1.89
N LEU A 69 18.73 -9.64 1.33
CA LEU A 69 17.87 -10.76 1.64
C LEU A 69 17.61 -11.61 0.37
N PRO A 70 18.62 -12.35 -0.12
CA PRO A 70 18.47 -13.16 -1.31
C PRO A 70 17.40 -14.26 -1.10
N ASN A 71 16.66 -14.55 -2.15
CA ASN A 71 15.58 -15.55 -2.14
C ASN A 71 14.53 -15.29 -1.04
N LEU A 72 14.22 -14.00 -0.82
CA LEU A 72 13.18 -13.60 0.13
C LEU A 72 11.85 -14.26 -0.21
N ARG A 73 11.23 -14.89 0.79
CA ARG A 73 9.95 -15.61 0.65
C ARG A 73 9.14 -15.54 1.93
N LEU A 74 7.83 -15.74 1.81
CA LEU A 74 6.97 -15.91 2.98
C LEU A 74 7.31 -17.24 3.68
N ASP A 75 7.35 -17.20 5.01
CA ASP A 75 7.67 -18.36 5.87
C ASP A 75 6.68 -18.44 7.03
N GLY A 76 5.41 -18.68 6.71
CA GLY A 76 4.33 -18.81 7.66
C GLY A 76 3.08 -18.03 7.30
N GLN A 77 2.14 -18.02 8.22
CA GLN A 77 0.88 -17.29 8.04
C GLN A 77 1.05 -15.80 8.36
N ILE A 78 0.51 -14.95 7.49
CA ILE A 78 0.40 -13.53 7.74
C ILE A 78 -0.72 -13.30 8.75
N SER A 79 -0.44 -12.59 9.84
CA SER A 79 -1.49 -12.06 10.70
C SER A 79 -1.77 -10.61 10.37
N TRP A 80 -3.04 -10.23 10.41
CA TRP A 80 -3.49 -8.91 10.00
C TRP A 80 -3.93 -8.09 11.20
N LYS A 81 -3.71 -6.78 11.14
CA LYS A 81 -4.24 -5.84 12.14
C LYS A 81 -5.76 -5.79 12.04
N PRO A 82 -6.49 -5.60 13.17
CA PRO A 82 -7.92 -5.33 13.13
C PRO A 82 -8.19 -4.01 12.41
N LEU A 83 -9.31 -3.95 11.69
CA LEU A 83 -9.72 -2.78 10.89
C LEU A 83 -10.08 -1.53 11.72
N GLU A 84 -10.20 -1.68 13.04
CA GLU A 84 -10.72 -0.67 13.97
C GLU A 84 -9.89 0.62 13.99
N ASN A 85 -8.63 0.58 13.60
CA ASN A 85 -7.71 1.72 13.71
C ASN A 85 -7.51 2.50 12.40
N GLY A 86 -8.29 2.23 11.37
CA GLY A 86 -8.21 2.95 10.07
C GLY A 86 -6.94 2.69 9.26
N ILE A 87 -5.91 2.08 9.84
CA ILE A 87 -4.67 1.69 9.16
C ILE A 87 -4.62 0.17 9.12
N TRP A 88 -4.90 -0.37 7.94
CA TRP A 88 -4.86 -1.80 7.72
C TRP A 88 -3.50 -2.26 7.20
N GLY A 89 -3.04 -3.40 7.65
CA GLY A 89 -1.78 -3.98 7.22
C GLY A 89 -1.43 -5.21 8.06
N PRO A 90 -0.32 -5.90 7.75
CA PRO A 90 0.12 -7.03 8.54
C PRO A 90 0.51 -6.60 9.96
N ALA A 91 0.07 -7.36 10.94
CA ALA A 91 0.58 -7.31 12.30
C ALA A 91 1.87 -8.14 12.42
N SER A 92 1.95 -9.24 11.64
CA SER A 92 3.15 -10.06 11.50
C SER A 92 3.25 -10.57 10.07
N LEU A 93 4.45 -10.47 9.51
CA LEU A 93 4.79 -10.95 8.18
C LEU A 93 6.03 -11.86 8.29
N PRO A 94 5.85 -13.16 8.55
CA PRO A 94 6.97 -14.09 8.64
C PRO A 94 7.67 -14.23 7.27
N ILE A 95 8.96 -14.01 7.26
CA ILE A 95 9.78 -14.10 6.05
C ILE A 95 11.00 -15.00 6.30
N ALA A 96 11.43 -15.69 5.26
CA ALA A 96 12.71 -16.37 5.21
C ALA A 96 13.54 -15.87 4.03
N PHE A 97 14.83 -15.95 4.14
CA PHE A 97 15.79 -15.61 3.10
C PHE A 97 17.05 -16.48 3.28
N ASP A 98 17.85 -16.60 2.24
CA ASP A 98 19.08 -17.35 2.31
C ASP A 98 20.18 -16.47 2.93
N ARG A 99 21.00 -17.06 3.80
CA ARG A 99 22.17 -16.33 4.33
C ARG A 99 23.20 -16.22 3.22
N GLY A 100 23.61 -15.00 2.91
CA GLY A 100 24.78 -14.78 2.06
C GLY A 100 26.00 -15.43 2.69
N CYS A 101 26.81 -16.08 1.88
CA CYS A 101 28.12 -16.59 2.28
C CYS A 101 29.08 -15.45 2.53
#